data_8c519d4e5a7fd87d4d2dedd530f27c01
#
_entry.id   8c519d4e5a7fd87d4d2dedd530f27c01
#
_cell.length_a   1.000
_cell.length_b   1.000
_cell.length_c   1.000
_cell.angle_alpha   90.00
_cell.angle_beta   90.00
_cell.angle_gamma   90.00
#
_symmetry.space_group_name_H-M   'P 1'
#
loop_
_entity.id
_entity.type
_entity.pdbx_description
1 polymer ?
#
loop_
_entity_poly.entity_id
_entity_poly.type
_entity_poly.pdbx_seq_one_letter_code
_entity_poly.pdbx_strand_id
1 'polypeptide(L)'
;ADARACDVRVDDPAVIFPLDKMDRPALCLMAPVVNDYTTHRIMPAYSTPIPKPAYDFMLDHMALSSALARKLGLAAYSITRLGPAAFHGNDNEGSEGVITLLYRDSTRRLYHMKGHHHGRVIPIITGEAIILMNYHVKTGADGREQVETRITSYSRIDNAFIAALVKIFQPFLRSVVNDKLAQGFLAVHRLGELMGVDPEQVYRQAESVSDADKADIDALRVLLLPTLKRER
;
A
#
# COMPACT_ATOMS: atom_id res chain seq x y z
N ALA A 1 21.06 16.69 16.86
CA ALA A 1 20.77 15.65 15.88
C ALA A 1 21.53 16.00 14.60
N ASP A 2 22.37 15.08 14.11
CA ASP A 2 23.22 15.28 12.93
C ASP A 2 22.32 15.56 11.71
N ALA A 3 22.56 16.71 11.04
CA ALA A 3 21.79 17.10 9.86
C ALA A 3 21.92 16.07 8.72
N ARG A 4 23.05 15.35 8.67
CA ARG A 4 23.35 14.35 7.65
C ARG A 4 22.58 13.02 7.82
N ALA A 5 21.99 12.77 8.99
CA ALA A 5 21.27 11.52 9.27
C ALA A 5 19.95 11.36 8.47
N CYS A 6 19.46 12.44 7.86
CA CYS A 6 18.22 12.47 7.08
C CYS A 6 18.45 12.69 5.58
N ASP A 7 19.72 12.67 5.11
CA ASP A 7 20.03 12.81 3.70
C ASP A 7 19.77 11.48 2.97
N VAL A 8 18.81 11.48 2.06
CA VAL A 8 18.45 10.31 1.26
C VAL A 8 19.33 10.30 -0.01
N ARG A 9 20.03 9.17 -0.21
CA ARG A 9 20.88 8.94 -1.40
C ARG A 9 20.25 7.82 -2.23
N VAL A 10 19.95 8.12 -3.46
CA VAL A 10 19.32 7.19 -4.41
C VAL A 10 20.36 6.79 -5.44
N ASP A 11 20.78 5.54 -5.44
CA ASP A 11 21.80 5.03 -6.37
C ASP A 11 21.22 4.69 -7.74
N ASP A 12 19.92 4.40 -7.83
CA ASP A 12 19.24 4.08 -9.08
C ASP A 12 18.62 5.35 -9.72
N PRO A 13 19.12 5.83 -10.86
CA PRO A 13 18.59 7.03 -11.53
C PRO A 13 17.17 6.88 -12.06
N ALA A 14 16.65 5.65 -12.17
CA ALA A 14 15.26 5.39 -12.56
C ALA A 14 14.27 5.66 -11.42
N VAL A 15 14.75 5.82 -10.17
CA VAL A 15 13.92 6.07 -9.01
C VAL A 15 13.93 7.54 -8.64
N ILE A 16 12.77 8.18 -8.69
CA ILE A 16 12.61 9.61 -8.38
C ILE A 16 11.66 9.76 -7.20
N PHE A 17 12.22 9.99 -6.02
CA PHE A 17 11.45 10.35 -4.83
C PHE A 17 11.13 11.85 -4.80
N PRO A 18 9.99 12.28 -4.25
CA PRO A 18 9.62 13.69 -4.12
C PRO A 18 10.30 14.37 -2.92
N LEU A 19 11.63 14.24 -2.78
CA LEU A 19 12.40 14.66 -1.60
C LEU A 19 12.22 16.14 -1.26
N ASP A 20 12.10 16.99 -2.28
CA ASP A 20 11.89 18.43 -2.18
C ASP A 20 10.52 18.83 -1.60
N LYS A 21 9.58 17.89 -1.57
CA LYS A 21 8.20 18.07 -1.09
C LYS A 21 7.92 17.39 0.25
N MET A 22 8.92 16.73 0.81
CA MET A 22 8.79 15.96 2.06
C MET A 22 9.29 16.77 3.25
N ASP A 23 8.66 16.55 4.39
CA ASP A 23 9.16 17.12 5.64
C ASP A 23 10.39 16.35 6.18
N ARG A 24 11.12 17.01 7.06
CA ARG A 24 12.33 16.42 7.64
C ARG A 24 12.07 15.11 8.43
N PRO A 25 11.01 14.97 9.24
CA PRO A 25 10.68 13.71 9.90
C PRO A 25 10.54 12.54 8.93
N ALA A 26 9.84 12.73 7.81
CA ALA A 26 9.69 11.71 6.77
C ALA A 26 11.03 11.33 6.12
N LEU A 27 11.88 12.32 5.80
CA LEU A 27 13.23 12.08 5.28
C LEU A 27 14.09 11.29 6.27
N CYS A 28 14.00 11.58 7.57
CA CYS A 28 14.74 10.86 8.61
C CYS A 28 14.30 9.39 8.78
N LEU A 29 13.02 9.07 8.53
CA LEU A 29 12.55 7.69 8.49
C LEU A 29 13.01 6.95 7.23
N MET A 30 13.12 7.66 6.13
CA MET A 30 13.43 7.11 4.83
C MET A 30 14.93 6.83 4.64
N ALA A 31 15.79 7.78 5.06
CA ALA A 31 17.23 7.75 4.79
C ALA A 31 17.93 6.46 5.28
N PRO A 32 17.69 5.94 6.51
CA PRO A 32 18.35 4.72 6.96
C PRO A 32 18.01 3.48 6.12
N VAL A 33 16.80 3.45 5.55
CA VAL A 33 16.33 2.32 4.74
C VAL A 33 16.86 2.41 3.32
N VAL A 34 16.80 3.61 2.70
CA VAL A 34 17.23 3.80 1.31
C VAL A 34 18.75 3.79 1.19
N ASN A 35 19.48 4.35 2.17
CA ASN A 35 20.94 4.43 2.11
C ASN A 35 21.65 3.10 2.45
N ASP A 36 20.99 2.21 3.21
CA ASP A 36 21.57 0.92 3.66
C ASP A 36 20.57 -0.22 3.47
N TYR A 37 20.05 -0.35 2.26
CA TYR A 37 19.06 -1.38 1.94
C TYR A 37 19.71 -2.78 1.80
N THR A 38 18.96 -3.80 2.21
CA THR A 38 19.29 -5.21 1.93
C THR A 38 18.85 -5.60 0.52
N THR A 39 17.67 -5.13 0.10
CA THR A 39 17.12 -5.39 -1.24
C THR A 39 16.47 -4.13 -1.81
N HIS A 40 16.68 -3.92 -3.11
CA HIS A 40 15.98 -2.91 -3.92
C HIS A 40 15.27 -3.59 -5.08
N ARG A 41 14.05 -3.14 -5.39
CA ARG A 41 13.26 -3.68 -6.50
C ARG A 41 12.39 -2.61 -7.15
N ILE A 42 12.35 -2.65 -8.48
CA ILE A 42 11.30 -2.02 -9.29
C ILE A 42 10.44 -3.15 -9.84
N MET A 43 9.15 -3.13 -9.51
CA MET A 43 8.22 -4.20 -9.89
C MET A 43 7.60 -3.92 -11.25
N PRO A 44 7.17 -4.96 -11.98
CA PRO A 44 6.36 -4.78 -13.18
C PRO A 44 5.14 -3.89 -12.90
N ALA A 45 4.70 -3.14 -13.89
CA ALA A 45 3.49 -2.33 -13.75
C ALA A 45 2.25 -3.23 -13.67
N TYR A 46 1.35 -2.88 -12.74
CA TYR A 46 0.03 -3.52 -12.58
C TYR A 46 -1.03 -2.59 -13.13
N SER A 47 -1.90 -3.12 -14.01
CA SER A 47 -3.07 -2.40 -14.50
C SER A 47 -4.31 -2.86 -13.76
N THR A 48 -5.03 -1.91 -13.19
CA THR A 48 -6.27 -2.15 -12.45
C THR A 48 -7.41 -1.43 -13.18
N PRO A 49 -8.34 -2.14 -13.83
CA PRO A 49 -9.40 -1.55 -14.64
C PRO A 49 -10.55 -1.00 -13.80
N ILE A 50 -10.24 0.02 -13.00
CA ILE A 50 -11.19 0.76 -12.17
C ILE A 50 -10.97 2.27 -12.33
N PRO A 51 -11.98 3.10 -12.11
CA PRO A 51 -11.83 4.56 -12.13
C PRO A 51 -10.87 5.05 -11.05
N LYS A 52 -10.06 6.07 -11.40
CA LYS A 52 -9.11 6.67 -10.46
C LYS A 52 -9.72 7.11 -9.13
N PRO A 53 -10.92 7.72 -9.06
CA PRO A 53 -11.54 8.07 -7.78
C PRO A 53 -11.76 6.88 -6.84
N ALA A 54 -12.14 5.71 -7.35
CA ALA A 54 -12.28 4.49 -6.56
C ALA A 54 -10.91 3.97 -6.09
N TYR A 55 -9.89 4.05 -6.95
CA TYR A 55 -8.52 3.69 -6.62
C TYR A 55 -7.95 4.59 -5.51
N ASP A 56 -8.08 5.92 -5.66
CA ASP A 56 -7.64 6.90 -4.66
C ASP A 56 -8.36 6.68 -3.33
N PHE A 57 -9.68 6.43 -3.36
CA PHE A 57 -10.44 6.12 -2.16
C PHE A 57 -9.84 4.92 -1.41
N MET A 58 -9.55 3.83 -2.10
CA MET A 58 -9.00 2.63 -1.46
C MET A 58 -7.63 2.87 -0.84
N LEU A 59 -6.81 3.73 -1.43
CA LEU A 59 -5.50 4.11 -0.87
C LEU A 59 -5.61 5.08 0.31
N ASP A 60 -6.57 5.97 0.30
CA ASP A 60 -6.76 6.99 1.34
C ASP A 60 -7.55 6.45 2.55
N HIS A 61 -8.39 5.41 2.33
CA HIS A 61 -9.23 4.78 3.35
C HIS A 61 -8.89 3.29 3.51
N MET A 62 -7.59 2.97 3.64
CA MET A 62 -7.09 1.59 3.67
C MET A 62 -7.74 0.70 4.72
N ALA A 63 -8.06 1.25 5.90
CA ALA A 63 -8.71 0.48 6.98
C ALA A 63 -10.10 0.01 6.56
N LEU A 64 -10.96 0.92 6.07
CA LEU A 64 -12.29 0.57 5.57
C LEU A 64 -12.21 -0.35 4.35
N SER A 65 -11.30 -0.06 3.40
CA SER A 65 -11.12 -0.87 2.19
C SER A 65 -10.70 -2.30 2.49
N SER A 66 -9.79 -2.51 3.47
CA SER A 66 -9.39 -3.86 3.89
C SER A 66 -10.52 -4.60 4.62
N ALA A 67 -11.30 -3.89 5.45
CA ALA A 67 -12.45 -4.46 6.14
C ALA A 67 -13.53 -4.89 5.14
N LEU A 68 -13.83 -4.07 4.13
CA LEU A 68 -14.74 -4.40 3.03
C LEU A 68 -14.22 -5.59 2.22
N ALA A 69 -12.95 -5.59 1.83
CA ALA A 69 -12.36 -6.71 1.09
C ALA A 69 -12.48 -8.03 1.85
N ARG A 70 -12.23 -8.04 3.17
CA ARG A 70 -12.44 -9.23 4.01
C ARG A 70 -13.92 -9.64 4.09
N LYS A 71 -14.82 -8.69 4.33
CA LYS A 71 -16.23 -8.93 4.49
C LYS A 71 -16.87 -9.50 3.22
N LEU A 72 -16.35 -9.09 2.06
CA LEU A 72 -16.76 -9.57 0.75
C LEU A 72 -16.00 -10.84 0.30
N GLY A 73 -15.11 -11.38 1.15
CA GLY A 73 -14.31 -12.58 0.83
C GLY A 73 -13.26 -12.38 -0.25
N LEU A 74 -12.82 -11.13 -0.49
CA LEU A 74 -11.87 -10.77 -1.53
C LEU A 74 -10.41 -10.83 -1.08
N ALA A 75 -10.17 -10.69 0.24
CA ALA A 75 -8.84 -10.71 0.85
C ALA A 75 -8.88 -11.22 2.28
N ALA A 76 -7.74 -11.76 2.76
CA ALA A 76 -7.57 -12.22 4.13
C ALA A 76 -6.82 -11.22 5.02
N TYR A 77 -6.05 -10.29 4.45
CA TYR A 77 -5.28 -9.31 5.21
C TYR A 77 -6.18 -8.31 5.94
N SER A 78 -5.67 -7.74 7.02
CA SER A 78 -6.33 -6.67 7.78
C SER A 78 -5.45 -5.44 7.88
N ILE A 79 -6.08 -4.26 7.78
CA ILE A 79 -5.45 -2.98 8.05
C ILE A 79 -6.33 -2.23 9.05
N THR A 80 -5.73 -1.77 10.15
CA THR A 80 -6.41 -0.97 11.17
C THR A 80 -5.72 0.40 11.30
N ARG A 81 -6.49 1.44 11.56
CA ARG A 81 -5.96 2.80 11.71
C ARG A 81 -5.34 2.97 13.10
N LEU A 82 -4.11 3.46 13.17
CA LEU A 82 -3.41 3.86 14.40
C LEU A 82 -3.39 5.38 14.59
N GLY A 83 -3.52 6.14 13.50
CA GLY A 83 -3.46 7.60 13.50
C GLY A 83 -3.75 8.19 12.12
N PRO A 84 -3.61 9.51 11.94
CA PRO A 84 -3.96 10.17 10.67
C PRO A 84 -3.20 9.65 9.44
N ALA A 85 -1.93 9.22 9.64
CA ALA A 85 -1.06 8.71 8.59
C ALA A 85 -0.43 7.37 8.95
N ALA A 86 -0.90 6.69 10.02
CA ALA A 86 -0.34 5.45 10.52
C ALA A 86 -1.40 4.35 10.61
N PHE A 87 -1.01 3.15 10.18
CA PHE A 87 -1.88 1.97 10.15
C PHE A 87 -1.10 0.76 10.66
N HIS A 88 -1.82 -0.21 11.21
CA HIS A 88 -1.29 -1.55 11.48
C HIS A 88 -1.81 -2.51 10.42
N GLY A 89 -0.91 -3.21 9.74
CA GLY A 89 -1.21 -4.22 8.75
C GLY A 89 -0.86 -5.62 9.25
N ASN A 90 -1.70 -6.60 8.94
CA ASN A 90 -1.45 -8.02 9.21
C ASN A 90 -1.95 -8.83 8.01
N ASP A 91 -1.08 -9.68 7.42
CA ASP A 91 -1.43 -10.51 6.27
C ASP A 91 -2.11 -11.84 6.65
N ASN A 92 -2.23 -12.12 7.96
CA ASN A 92 -2.72 -13.38 8.52
C ASN A 92 -1.92 -14.62 8.07
N GLU A 93 -0.72 -14.43 7.53
CA GLU A 93 0.20 -15.46 7.08
C GLU A 93 1.57 -15.35 7.75
N GLY A 94 1.64 -14.53 8.80
CA GLY A 94 2.83 -14.35 9.64
C GLY A 94 3.52 -12.99 9.49
N SER A 95 3.08 -12.11 8.60
CA SER A 95 3.65 -10.75 8.49
C SER A 95 2.71 -9.73 9.14
N GLU A 96 3.26 -8.91 10.01
CA GLU A 96 2.56 -7.77 10.58
C GLU A 96 3.50 -6.60 10.86
N GLY A 97 2.93 -5.39 10.92
CA GLY A 97 3.72 -4.21 11.21
C GLY A 97 2.96 -2.90 11.04
N VAL A 98 3.69 -1.82 11.25
CA VAL A 98 3.19 -0.45 11.11
C VAL A 98 3.48 0.06 9.71
N ILE A 99 2.49 0.66 9.08
CA ILE A 99 2.55 1.34 7.79
C ILE A 99 2.35 2.82 8.05
N THR A 100 3.31 3.65 7.67
CA THR A 100 3.24 5.12 7.81
C THR A 100 3.25 5.76 6.42
N LEU A 101 2.25 6.57 6.12
CA LEU A 101 2.23 7.37 4.90
C LEU A 101 3.17 8.57 5.08
N LEU A 102 4.26 8.61 4.31
CA LEU A 102 5.26 9.68 4.35
C LEU A 102 4.95 10.83 3.37
N TYR A 103 4.34 10.50 2.23
CA TYR A 103 4.00 11.48 1.20
C TYR A 103 2.85 11.00 0.33
N ARG A 104 2.02 11.93 -0.13
CA ARG A 104 0.99 11.68 -1.14
C ARG A 104 0.79 12.88 -2.06
N ASP A 105 0.53 12.60 -3.33
CA ASP A 105 -0.04 13.54 -4.31
C ASP A 105 -1.06 12.82 -5.21
N SER A 106 -1.47 13.43 -6.30
CA SER A 106 -2.48 12.87 -7.21
C SER A 106 -2.02 11.61 -7.98
N THR A 107 -0.72 11.30 -7.96
CA THR A 107 -0.10 10.22 -8.74
C THR A 107 0.86 9.35 -7.94
N ARG A 108 1.11 9.71 -6.68
CA ARG A 108 2.11 9.02 -5.85
C ARG A 108 1.63 8.82 -4.43
N ARG A 109 2.08 7.68 -3.86
CA ARG A 109 2.04 7.41 -2.41
C ARG A 109 3.40 6.87 -2.01
N LEU A 110 3.94 7.36 -0.90
CA LEU A 110 5.19 6.89 -0.31
C LEU A 110 4.92 6.43 1.11
N TYR A 111 5.27 5.18 1.38
CA TYR A 111 5.06 4.56 2.68
C TYR A 111 6.38 4.12 3.30
N HIS A 112 6.49 4.27 4.60
CA HIS A 112 7.44 3.57 5.45
C HIS A 112 6.71 2.41 6.13
N MET A 113 7.28 1.23 6.06
CA MET A 113 6.77 0.04 6.73
C MET A 113 7.82 -0.47 7.70
N LYS A 114 7.41 -0.78 8.93
CA LYS A 114 8.25 -1.41 9.93
C LYS A 114 7.51 -2.57 10.56
N GLY A 115 8.10 -3.76 10.50
CA GLY A 115 7.39 -4.94 10.97
C GLY A 115 8.27 -6.18 11.04
N HIS A 116 7.60 -7.30 11.18
CA HIS A 116 8.23 -8.60 11.23
C HIS A 116 7.44 -9.65 10.44
N HIS A 117 8.12 -10.74 10.12
CA HIS A 117 7.52 -11.93 9.53
C HIS A 117 7.96 -13.16 10.32
N HIS A 118 6.99 -13.99 10.73
CA HIS A 118 7.21 -15.30 11.32
C HIS A 118 7.14 -16.38 10.22
N GLY A 119 8.29 -16.89 9.82
CA GLY A 119 8.38 -17.97 8.84
C GLY A 119 8.53 -19.34 9.49
N ARG A 120 8.22 -20.40 8.73
CA ARG A 120 8.42 -21.79 9.20
C ARG A 120 9.89 -22.21 9.25
N VAL A 121 10.71 -21.66 8.37
CA VAL A 121 12.14 -21.99 8.20
C VAL A 121 13.02 -20.99 8.95
N ILE A 122 12.69 -19.69 8.86
CA ILE A 122 13.36 -18.62 9.58
C ILE A 122 12.36 -18.10 10.61
N PRO A 123 12.64 -18.23 11.91
CA PRO A 123 11.63 -18.00 12.96
C PRO A 123 11.09 -16.57 12.94
N ILE A 124 11.96 -15.57 12.85
CA ILE A 124 11.56 -14.16 12.84
C ILE A 124 12.49 -13.37 11.92
N ILE A 125 11.92 -12.62 11.00
CA ILE A 125 12.60 -11.60 10.21
C ILE A 125 12.02 -10.25 10.58
N THR A 126 12.81 -9.34 11.14
CA THR A 126 12.42 -7.95 11.38
C THR A 126 13.09 -7.04 10.38
N GLY A 127 12.43 -5.95 10.04
CA GLY A 127 12.98 -4.99 9.11
C GLY A 127 12.06 -3.83 8.80
N GLU A 128 12.56 -2.97 7.92
CA GLU A 128 11.87 -1.79 7.46
C GLU A 128 11.85 -1.76 5.93
N ALA A 129 10.84 -1.12 5.35
CA ALA A 129 10.77 -0.91 3.92
C ALA A 129 10.27 0.50 3.58
N ILE A 130 10.78 1.04 2.48
CA ILE A 130 10.24 2.22 1.81
C ILE A 130 9.57 1.74 0.53
N ILE A 131 8.29 2.06 0.38
CA ILE A 131 7.47 1.68 -0.77
C ILE A 131 7.02 2.95 -1.49
N LEU A 132 7.51 3.15 -2.70
CA LEU A 132 7.03 4.19 -3.61
C LEU A 132 6.06 3.59 -4.61
N MET A 133 4.82 4.05 -4.58
CA MET A 133 3.79 3.76 -5.59
C MET A 133 3.66 4.96 -6.52
N ASN A 134 3.94 4.77 -7.81
CA ASN A 134 3.62 5.72 -8.86
C ASN A 134 2.45 5.16 -9.67
N TYR A 135 1.39 5.94 -9.87
CA TYR A 135 0.22 5.49 -10.63
C TYR A 135 -0.35 6.60 -11.51
N HIS A 136 -0.90 6.21 -12.63
CA HIS A 136 -1.52 7.12 -13.58
C HIS A 136 -2.68 6.43 -14.28
N VAL A 137 -3.58 7.27 -14.81
CA VAL A 137 -4.71 6.80 -15.60
C VAL A 137 -4.23 6.50 -17.02
N LYS A 138 -4.72 5.40 -17.57
CA LYS A 138 -4.62 5.09 -19.00
C LYS A 138 -5.94 4.52 -19.51
N THR A 139 -6.14 4.55 -20.82
CA THR A 139 -7.25 3.87 -21.47
C THR A 139 -6.86 2.44 -21.81
N GLY A 140 -7.65 1.47 -21.35
CA GLY A 140 -7.48 0.07 -21.70
C GLY A 140 -7.82 -0.23 -23.16
N ALA A 141 -7.49 -1.45 -23.58
CA ALA A 141 -7.83 -1.91 -24.94
C ALA A 141 -9.34 -1.98 -25.18
N ASP A 142 -10.14 -2.09 -24.13
CA ASP A 142 -11.61 -2.07 -24.14
C ASP A 142 -12.22 -0.65 -24.10
N GLY A 143 -11.39 0.39 -24.14
CA GLY A 143 -11.79 1.80 -24.05
C GLY A 143 -12.11 2.29 -22.64
N ARG A 144 -12.01 1.44 -21.61
CA ARG A 144 -12.27 1.81 -20.22
C ARG A 144 -11.05 2.43 -19.56
N GLU A 145 -11.34 3.30 -18.58
CA GLU A 145 -10.31 3.83 -17.69
C GLU A 145 -9.72 2.72 -16.84
N GLN A 146 -8.41 2.73 -16.71
CA GLN A 146 -7.68 1.87 -15.79
C GLN A 146 -6.52 2.64 -15.14
N VAL A 147 -6.15 2.24 -13.93
CA VAL A 147 -5.01 2.79 -13.22
C VAL A 147 -3.84 1.85 -13.39
N GLU A 148 -2.76 2.34 -13.99
CA GLU A 148 -1.49 1.64 -14.03
C GLU A 148 -0.63 2.07 -12.86
N THR A 149 -0.17 1.11 -12.06
CA THR A 149 0.63 1.31 -10.86
C THR A 149 1.98 0.63 -10.99
N ARG A 150 3.05 1.37 -10.73
CA ARG A 150 4.41 0.84 -10.58
C ARG A 150 4.86 1.00 -9.15
N ILE A 151 5.42 -0.07 -8.57
CA ILE A 151 5.94 -0.09 -7.21
C ILE A 151 7.46 -0.19 -7.25
N THR A 152 8.10 0.69 -6.48
CA THR A 152 9.52 0.61 -6.15
C THR A 152 9.67 0.38 -4.65
N SER A 153 10.49 -0.56 -4.25
CA SER A 153 10.73 -0.88 -2.85
C SER A 153 12.21 -0.93 -2.50
N TYR A 154 12.53 -0.36 -1.35
CA TYR A 154 13.80 -0.54 -0.64
C TYR A 154 13.49 -1.23 0.67
N SER A 155 14.18 -2.32 1.00
CA SER A 155 13.95 -3.05 2.24
C SER A 155 15.27 -3.26 2.96
N ARG A 156 15.28 -2.98 4.27
CA ARG A 156 16.40 -3.20 5.18
C ARG A 156 16.00 -4.22 6.23
N ILE A 157 16.79 -5.27 6.38
CA ILE A 157 16.60 -6.33 7.37
C ILE A 157 17.54 -6.06 8.55
N ASP A 158 17.00 -6.08 9.77
CA ASP A 158 17.73 -5.67 10.97
C ASP A 158 18.86 -6.63 11.36
N ASN A 159 18.75 -7.92 11.04
CA ASN A 159 19.76 -8.93 11.34
C ASN A 159 20.67 -9.16 10.13
N ALA A 160 21.96 -8.81 10.26
CA ALA A 160 22.94 -8.92 9.17
C ALA A 160 23.11 -10.35 8.63
N PHE A 161 23.01 -11.37 9.48
CA PHE A 161 23.11 -12.78 9.06
C PHE A 161 21.88 -13.16 8.21
N ILE A 162 20.68 -12.79 8.65
CA ILE A 162 19.44 -13.02 7.90
C ILE A 162 19.43 -12.18 6.62
N ALA A 163 19.93 -10.95 6.65
CA ALA A 163 20.08 -10.11 5.47
C ALA A 163 20.98 -10.76 4.41
N ALA A 164 22.09 -11.40 4.83
CA ALA A 164 22.97 -12.15 3.94
C ALA A 164 22.27 -13.38 3.33
N LEU A 165 21.52 -14.13 4.12
CA LEU A 165 20.73 -15.27 3.63
C LEU A 165 19.66 -14.82 2.63
N VAL A 166 18.95 -13.72 2.91
CA VAL A 166 17.95 -13.16 2.00
C VAL A 166 18.57 -12.77 0.66
N LYS A 167 19.78 -12.19 0.65
CA LYS A 167 20.49 -11.88 -0.59
C LYS A 167 20.80 -13.14 -1.41
N ILE A 168 21.19 -14.23 -0.75
CA ILE A 168 21.48 -15.52 -1.41
C ILE A 168 20.21 -16.16 -1.99
N PHE A 169 19.10 -16.13 -1.23
CA PHE A 169 17.83 -16.74 -1.63
C PHE A 169 16.90 -15.80 -2.40
N GLN A 170 17.38 -14.63 -2.79
CA GLN A 170 16.58 -13.60 -3.51
C GLN A 170 15.79 -14.11 -4.71
N PRO A 171 16.30 -15.05 -5.57
CA PRO A 171 15.52 -15.56 -6.69
C PRO A 171 14.24 -16.29 -6.25
N PHE A 172 14.28 -17.04 -5.15
CA PHE A 172 13.13 -17.78 -4.59
C PHE A 172 12.13 -16.86 -3.90
N LEU A 173 12.61 -15.77 -3.27
CA LEU A 173 11.75 -14.81 -2.57
C LEU A 173 11.00 -13.88 -3.56
N ARG A 174 11.48 -13.74 -4.79
CA ARG A 174 10.84 -12.91 -5.82
C ARG A 174 9.42 -13.36 -6.12
N SER A 175 9.20 -14.67 -6.32
CA SER A 175 7.88 -15.21 -6.63
C SER A 175 6.90 -14.96 -5.49
N VAL A 176 7.29 -15.26 -4.25
CA VAL A 176 6.44 -15.07 -3.06
C VAL A 176 5.99 -13.62 -2.90
N VAL A 177 6.90 -12.65 -3.06
CA VAL A 177 6.56 -11.22 -2.98
C VAL A 177 5.67 -10.79 -4.13
N ASN A 178 5.96 -11.24 -5.36
CA ASN A 178 5.13 -10.91 -6.52
C ASN A 178 3.71 -11.49 -6.38
N ASP A 179 3.58 -12.72 -5.88
CA ASP A 179 2.28 -13.38 -5.69
C ASP A 179 1.44 -12.64 -4.63
N LYS A 180 2.05 -12.22 -3.51
CA LYS A 180 1.36 -11.42 -2.48
C LYS A 180 0.90 -10.06 -3.00
N LEU A 181 1.73 -9.39 -3.80
CA LEU A 181 1.35 -8.13 -4.44
C LEU A 181 0.23 -8.33 -5.47
N ALA A 182 0.33 -9.37 -6.30
CA ALA A 182 -0.72 -9.69 -7.27
C ALA A 182 -2.05 -9.98 -6.57
N GLN A 183 -2.06 -10.69 -5.43
CA GLN A 183 -3.25 -10.90 -4.61
C GLN A 183 -3.82 -9.59 -4.07
N GLY A 184 -2.95 -8.68 -3.59
CA GLY A 184 -3.37 -7.35 -3.13
C GLY A 184 -4.02 -6.52 -4.25
N PHE A 185 -3.40 -6.48 -5.43
CA PHE A 185 -3.98 -5.78 -6.59
C PHE A 185 -5.27 -6.43 -7.09
N LEU A 186 -5.37 -7.77 -7.05
CA LEU A 186 -6.61 -8.48 -7.39
C LEU A 186 -7.75 -8.13 -6.43
N ALA A 187 -7.47 -8.01 -5.13
CA ALA A 187 -8.48 -7.58 -4.14
C ALA A 187 -8.94 -6.14 -4.40
N VAL A 188 -8.00 -5.22 -4.70
CA VAL A 188 -8.30 -3.84 -5.08
C VAL A 188 -9.15 -3.80 -6.35
N HIS A 189 -8.79 -4.57 -7.36
CA HIS A 189 -9.53 -4.68 -8.63
C HIS A 189 -10.97 -5.17 -8.38
N ARG A 190 -11.14 -6.30 -7.69
CA ARG A 190 -12.47 -6.87 -7.42
C ARG A 190 -13.35 -5.96 -6.58
N LEU A 191 -12.78 -5.29 -5.57
CA LEU A 191 -13.53 -4.31 -4.78
C LEU A 191 -13.95 -3.12 -5.64
N GLY A 192 -13.06 -2.62 -6.50
CA GLY A 192 -13.37 -1.53 -7.43
C GLY A 192 -14.43 -1.91 -8.46
N GLU A 193 -14.41 -3.14 -8.99
CA GLU A 193 -15.47 -3.65 -9.86
C GLU A 193 -16.83 -3.67 -9.15
N LEU A 194 -16.88 -4.18 -7.90
CA LEU A 194 -18.11 -4.20 -7.10
C LEU A 194 -18.62 -2.78 -6.81
N MET A 195 -17.74 -1.82 -6.57
CA MET A 195 -18.11 -0.41 -6.42
C MET A 195 -18.79 0.14 -7.68
N GLY A 196 -18.43 -0.36 -8.86
CA GLY A 196 -19.04 0.04 -10.12
C GLY A 196 -20.33 -0.70 -10.47
N VAL A 197 -20.43 -1.99 -10.11
CA VAL A 197 -21.54 -2.87 -10.50
C VAL A 197 -22.69 -2.84 -9.50
N ASP A 198 -22.39 -2.85 -8.20
CA ASP A 198 -23.39 -2.80 -7.12
C ASP A 198 -22.92 -1.88 -5.98
N PRO A 199 -22.92 -0.56 -6.24
CA PRO A 199 -22.46 0.43 -5.26
C PRO A 199 -23.29 0.42 -3.97
N GLU A 200 -24.59 0.11 -4.05
CA GLU A 200 -25.45 0.03 -2.87
C GLU A 200 -25.09 -1.15 -1.97
N GLN A 201 -24.76 -2.30 -2.54
CA GLN A 201 -24.31 -3.45 -1.76
C GLN A 201 -23.01 -3.12 -1.04
N VAL A 202 -22.03 -2.54 -1.74
CA VAL A 202 -20.74 -2.13 -1.15
C VAL A 202 -20.96 -1.14 -0.01
N TYR A 203 -21.84 -0.17 -0.20
CA TYR A 203 -22.17 0.82 0.82
C TYR A 203 -22.84 0.18 2.05
N ARG A 204 -23.85 -0.69 1.86
CA ARG A 204 -24.49 -1.43 2.96
C ARG A 204 -23.48 -2.30 3.75
N GLN A 205 -22.54 -2.92 3.05
CA GLN A 205 -21.48 -3.69 3.72
C GLN A 205 -20.55 -2.77 4.54
N ALA A 206 -20.24 -1.58 4.05
CA ALA A 206 -19.45 -0.59 4.78
C ALA A 206 -20.15 -0.14 6.07
N GLU A 207 -21.44 0.18 6.01
CA GLU A 207 -22.23 0.55 7.20
C GLU A 207 -22.26 -0.55 8.27
N SER A 208 -22.10 -1.79 7.86
CA SER A 208 -22.07 -2.95 8.79
C SER A 208 -20.67 -3.26 9.34
N VAL A 209 -19.64 -2.48 9.03
CA VAL A 209 -18.30 -2.61 9.63
C VAL A 209 -18.29 -1.90 10.97
N SER A 210 -18.21 -2.68 12.06
CA SER A 210 -18.35 -2.17 13.45
C SER A 210 -17.35 -1.10 13.85
N ASP A 211 -16.13 -1.20 13.32
CA ASP A 211 -15.00 -0.34 13.72
C ASP A 211 -14.63 0.69 12.63
N ALA A 212 -15.53 0.87 11.63
CA ALA A 212 -15.28 1.84 10.57
C ALA A 212 -15.44 3.28 11.09
N ASP A 213 -14.51 4.14 10.68
CA ASP A 213 -14.64 5.58 10.91
C ASP A 213 -15.85 6.10 10.10
N LYS A 214 -16.72 6.85 10.78
CA LYS A 214 -17.89 7.46 10.14
C LYS A 214 -17.51 8.36 8.97
N ALA A 215 -16.39 9.08 9.09
CA ALA A 215 -15.90 9.93 8.00
C ALA A 215 -15.50 9.11 6.77
N ASP A 216 -14.95 7.91 6.94
CA ASP A 216 -14.62 7.00 5.85
C ASP A 216 -15.89 6.46 5.16
N ILE A 217 -16.94 6.14 5.94
CA ILE A 217 -18.24 5.71 5.40
C ILE A 217 -18.93 6.86 4.65
N ASP A 218 -18.90 8.07 5.19
CA ASP A 218 -19.47 9.26 4.53
C ASP A 218 -18.72 9.57 3.21
N ALA A 219 -17.38 9.42 3.18
CA ALA A 219 -16.60 9.56 1.96
C ALA A 219 -16.96 8.50 0.91
N LEU A 220 -17.13 7.23 1.33
CA LEU A 220 -17.60 6.16 0.44
C LEU A 220 -18.98 6.44 -0.13
N ARG A 221 -19.90 6.93 0.70
CA ARG A 221 -21.23 7.33 0.25
C ARG A 221 -21.18 8.39 -0.84
N VAL A 222 -20.35 9.42 -0.66
CA VAL A 222 -20.18 10.49 -1.66
C VAL A 222 -19.65 9.95 -2.97
N LEU A 223 -18.74 8.97 -2.91
CA LEU A 223 -18.14 8.33 -4.08
C LEU A 223 -19.17 7.46 -4.83
N LEU A 224 -19.91 6.60 -4.11
CA LEU A 224 -20.73 5.55 -4.70
C LEU A 224 -22.15 6.02 -5.04
N LEU A 225 -22.73 6.93 -4.25
CA LEU A 225 -24.12 7.35 -4.31
C LEU A 225 -24.27 8.87 -4.52
N PRO A 226 -23.67 9.43 -5.57
CA PRO A 226 -23.66 10.89 -5.78
C PRO A 226 -25.05 11.51 -5.98
N THR A 227 -26.05 10.71 -6.40
CA THR A 227 -27.42 11.16 -6.63
C THR A 227 -28.23 11.39 -5.37
N LEU A 228 -27.88 10.75 -4.25
CA LEU A 228 -28.58 10.93 -2.96
C LEU A 228 -28.30 12.29 -2.28
N LYS A 229 -27.41 13.13 -2.86
CA LYS A 229 -27.12 14.49 -2.37
C LYS A 229 -28.20 15.53 -2.68
N ARG A 230 -29.21 15.23 -3.50
CA ARG A 230 -30.20 16.23 -4.00
C ARG A 230 -31.50 16.32 -3.19
N GLU A 231 -31.69 15.50 -2.15
CA GLU A 231 -32.94 15.45 -1.40
C GLU A 231 -32.83 15.85 0.08
N ARG A 232 -31.95 16.82 0.42
CA ARG A 232 -31.99 17.47 1.74
C ARG A 232 -31.87 18.98 1.62
#